data_f0b6b4e24894438c904bac0952e755cd
#
_entry.id   f0b6b4e24894438c904bac0952e755cd
#
_cell.length_a   1.000
_cell.length_b   1.000
_cell.length_c   1.000
_cell.angle_alpha   90.00
_cell.angle_beta   90.00
_cell.angle_gamma   90.00
#
_symmetry.space_group_name_H-M   'P 1'
#
loop_
_entity.id
_entity.type
_entity.pdbx_description
1 polymer ?
#
loop_
_entity_poly.entity_id
_entity_poly.type
_entity_poly.pdbx_seq_one_letter_code
_entity_poly.pdbx_strand_id
1 'polypeptide(L)' 'MANSKLQELTDRLFQEGLEKGRAEADNLVAEAKSKAQQIVAEAEAKAAAIVAEAEAK' A
#
# COMPACT_ATOMS: atom_id res chain seq x y z
N MET A 1 36.28 13.21 -19.07
CA MET A 1 36.02 11.89 -19.66
C MET A 1 35.73 10.83 -18.61
N ALA A 2 36.60 10.63 -17.64
CA ALA A 2 36.33 9.68 -16.54
C ALA A 2 35.05 10.03 -15.77
N ASN A 3 34.72 11.32 -15.68
CA ASN A 3 33.52 11.79 -14.98
C ASN A 3 32.21 11.45 -15.66
N SER A 4 32.24 11.20 -16.98
CA SER A 4 31.05 10.82 -17.75
C SER A 4 30.51 9.44 -17.34
N LYS A 5 31.39 8.47 -17.17
CA LYS A 5 31.00 7.13 -16.77
C LYS A 5 30.49 7.10 -15.33
N LEU A 6 31.16 7.87 -14.47
CA LEU A 6 30.74 7.99 -13.08
C LEU A 6 29.36 8.65 -12.99
N GLN A 7 29.12 9.65 -13.80
CA GLN A 7 27.84 10.35 -13.88
C GLN A 7 26.73 9.40 -14.36
N GLU A 8 27.01 8.63 -15.39
CA GLU A 8 26.06 7.62 -15.91
C GLU A 8 25.69 6.60 -14.86
N LEU A 9 26.68 6.13 -14.12
CA LEU A 9 26.47 5.14 -13.07
C LEU A 9 25.61 5.73 -11.95
N THR A 10 25.91 6.96 -11.56
CA THR A 10 25.17 7.67 -10.51
C THR A 10 23.72 7.87 -10.93
N ASP A 11 23.49 8.28 -12.17
CA ASP A 11 22.14 8.49 -12.71
C ASP A 11 21.36 7.20 -12.76
N ARG A 12 22.00 6.11 -13.16
CA ARG A 12 21.38 4.79 -13.21
C ARG A 12 20.97 4.32 -11.80
N LEU A 13 21.86 4.45 -10.84
CA LEU A 13 21.57 4.08 -9.46
C LEU A 13 20.41 4.90 -8.91
N PHE A 14 20.38 6.18 -9.22
CA PHE A 14 19.30 7.05 -8.80
C PHE A 14 17.97 6.61 -9.40
N GLN A 15 17.94 6.32 -10.70
CA GLN A 15 16.73 5.88 -11.39
C GLN A 15 16.24 4.53 -10.85
N GLU A 16 17.13 3.59 -10.64
CA GLU A 16 16.80 2.29 -10.08
C GLU A 16 16.21 2.42 -8.66
N GLY A 17 16.83 3.28 -7.85
CA GLY A 17 16.34 3.54 -6.50
C GLY A 17 14.95 4.17 -6.50
N LEU A 18 14.71 5.09 -7.42
CA LEU A 18 13.43 5.76 -7.56
C LEU A 18 12.33 4.78 -7.97
N GLU A 19 12.61 3.93 -8.96
CA GLU A 19 11.67 2.92 -9.45
C GLU A 19 11.34 1.91 -8.35
N LYS A 20 12.36 1.48 -7.62
CA LYS A 20 12.19 0.55 -6.53
C LYS A 20 11.35 1.15 -5.40
N GLY A 21 11.64 2.40 -5.07
CA GLY A 21 10.88 3.14 -4.06
C GLY A 21 9.42 3.30 -4.44
N ARG A 22 9.13 3.57 -5.71
CA ARG A 22 7.76 3.68 -6.21
C ARG A 22 7.03 2.35 -6.12
N ALA A 23 7.69 1.26 -6.51
CA ALA A 23 7.10 -0.07 -6.45
C ALA A 23 6.75 -0.44 -5.00
N GLU A 24 7.65 -0.16 -4.07
CA GLU A 24 7.42 -0.40 -2.66
C GLU A 24 6.27 0.44 -2.11
N ALA A 25 6.21 1.71 -2.50
CA ALA A 25 5.13 2.60 -2.10
C ALA A 25 3.78 2.14 -2.63
N ASP A 26 3.72 1.72 -3.90
CA ASP A 26 2.49 1.23 -4.52
C ASP A 26 2.00 -0.04 -3.82
N ASN A 27 2.90 -0.94 -3.47
CA ASN A 27 2.56 -2.15 -2.73
C ASN A 27 2.02 -1.82 -1.35
N LEU A 28 2.65 -0.89 -0.67
CA LEU A 28 2.23 -0.47 0.66
C LEU A 28 0.82 0.15 0.63
N VAL A 29 0.55 0.98 -0.37
CA VAL A 29 -0.77 1.59 -0.56
C VAL A 29 -1.81 0.51 -0.85
N ALA A 30 -1.48 -0.46 -1.72
CA ALA A 30 -2.39 -1.56 -2.05
C ALA A 30 -2.73 -2.39 -0.81
N GLU A 31 -1.73 -2.70 0.01
CA GLU A 31 -1.92 -3.44 1.25
C GLU A 31 -2.78 -2.65 2.24
N ALA A 32 -2.53 -1.35 2.36
CA ALA A 32 -3.30 -0.48 3.25
C ALA A 32 -4.76 -0.40 2.83
N LYS A 33 -5.02 -0.29 1.54
CA LYS A 33 -6.39 -0.28 0.99
C LYS A 33 -7.11 -1.59 1.27
N SER A 34 -6.44 -2.70 1.03
CA SER A 34 -7.00 -4.02 1.28
C SER A 34 -7.35 -4.20 2.75
N LYS A 35 -6.44 -3.80 3.63
CA LYS A 35 -6.66 -3.87 5.07
C LYS A 35 -7.81 -2.98 5.52
N ALA A 36 -7.89 -1.77 4.99
CA ALA A 36 -8.98 -0.85 5.31
C ALA A 36 -10.33 -1.42 4.89
N GLN A 37 -10.42 -2.00 3.71
CA GLN A 37 -11.64 -2.64 3.22
C GLN A 37 -12.05 -3.81 4.12
N GLN A 38 -11.09 -4.58 4.57
CA GLN A 38 -11.32 -5.70 5.48
C GLN A 38 -11.85 -5.22 6.81
N ILE A 39 -11.27 -4.17 7.37
CA ILE A 39 -11.71 -3.57 8.65
C ILE A 39 -13.14 -3.07 8.53
N VAL A 40 -13.46 -2.38 7.44
CA VAL A 40 -14.81 -1.87 7.20
C VAL A 40 -15.81 -3.02 7.07
N ALA A 41 -15.46 -4.05 6.30
CA ALA A 41 -16.33 -5.22 6.13
C ALA A 41 -16.60 -5.92 7.46
N GLU A 42 -15.57 -6.07 8.29
CA GLU A 42 -15.73 -6.67 9.62
C GLU A 42 -16.60 -5.81 10.53
N ALA A 43 -16.43 -4.50 10.47
CA ALA A 43 -17.24 -3.56 11.27
C ALA A 43 -18.72 -3.60 10.84
N GLU A 44 -18.97 -3.66 9.53
CA GLU A 44 -20.33 -3.75 8.99
C GLU A 44 -20.98 -5.08 9.40
N ALA A 45 -20.23 -6.17 9.34
CA ALA A 45 -20.73 -7.48 9.75
C ALA A 45 -21.09 -7.51 11.25
N LYS A 46 -20.24 -6.92 12.08
CA LYS A 46 -20.50 -6.80 13.52
C LYS A 46 -21.72 -5.93 13.79
N ALA A 47 -21.84 -4.81 13.12
CA ALA A 47 -22.98 -3.92 13.28
C ALA A 47 -24.28 -4.64 12.88
N ALA A 48 -24.27 -5.35 11.77
CA ALA A 48 -25.41 -6.12 11.30
C ALA A 48 -25.81 -7.20 12.30
N ALA A 49 -24.83 -7.89 12.88
CA ALA A 49 -25.07 -8.92 13.88
C ALA A 49 -25.67 -8.34 15.15
N ILE A 50 -25.19 -7.19 15.60
CA ILE A 50 -25.72 -6.50 16.80
C ILE A 50 -27.17 -6.06 16.56
N VAL A 51 -27.45 -5.50 15.39
CA VAL A 51 -28.83 -5.07 15.04
C VAL A 51 -29.76 -6.27 14.98
N ALA A 52 -29.32 -7.35 14.32
CA ALA A 52 -30.12 -8.58 14.21
C ALA A 52 -30.43 -9.17 15.60
N GLU A 53 -29.45 -9.19 16.48
CA GLU A 53 -29.63 -9.69 17.83
C GLU A 53 -30.60 -8.80 18.63
N ALA A 54 -30.50 -7.50 18.50
CA ALA A 54 -31.41 -6.57 19.17
C ALA A 54 -32.85 -6.71 18.66
N GLU A 55 -33.02 -6.90 17.35
CA GLU A 55 -34.35 -7.08 16.74
C GLU A 55 -35.02 -8.41 17.15
N ALA A 56 -34.21 -9.43 17.44
CA ALA A 56 -34.72 -10.73 17.84
C ALA A 56 -35.27 -10.73 19.27
N LYS A 57 -34.88 -9.76 20.06
CA LYS A 57 -35.35 -9.63 21.43
C LYS A 57 -36.63 -8.80 21.50
#